data_6194845dde923b01830b5da9b26b44a0
#
_entry.id   6194845dde923b01830b5da9b26b44a0
#
_cell.length_a   1.000
_cell.length_b   1.000
_cell.length_c   1.000
_cell.angle_alpha   90.00
_cell.angle_beta   90.00
_cell.angle_gamma   90.00
#
_symmetry.space_group_name_H-M   'P 1'
#
loop_
_entity.id
_entity.type
_entity.pdbx_description
1 polymer ?
#
loop_
_entity_poly.entity_id
_entity_poly.type
_entity_poly.pdbx_seq_one_letter_code
_entity_poly.pdbx_strand_id
1 'polypeptide(L)'
;DPLTGLFNRWQMYKRLETCISRYTQHKLQTLTVAMGDIDFFKHVNDTYGHDAGDEVLRTLSRLFRTIMDKKGYVCRWGGEEFLFLFPDMDMDEVQLLMSDLLDDIRHTPVLYERKLIHVTMTFGVEEFGRNHTMESVIQEADRKLYLGKESGRNRVIY
;
A
#
# COMPACT_ATOMS: atom_id res chain seq x y z
N ASP A 1 9.74 1.67 10.28
CA ASP A 1 9.03 2.86 10.77
C ASP A 1 8.61 2.67 12.24
N PRO A 2 9.00 3.60 13.14
CA PRO A 2 8.75 3.41 14.58
C PRO A 2 7.27 3.32 14.96
N LEU A 3 6.40 4.05 14.27
CA LEU A 3 4.97 4.04 14.58
C LEU A 3 4.27 2.74 14.16
N THR A 4 4.59 2.24 12.97
CA THR A 4 3.86 1.13 12.35
C THR A 4 4.60 -0.20 12.39
N GLY A 5 5.91 -0.19 12.58
CA GLY A 5 6.76 -1.37 12.48
C GLY A 5 6.99 -1.87 11.07
N LEU A 6 6.47 -1.17 10.07
CA LEU A 6 6.71 -1.48 8.66
C LEU A 6 8.08 -0.96 8.22
N PHE A 7 8.53 -1.39 7.04
CA PHE A 7 9.70 -0.76 6.42
C PHE A 7 9.48 0.74 6.27
N ASN A 8 10.55 1.51 6.37
CA ASN A 8 10.56 2.90 5.96
C ASN A 8 10.84 2.98 4.44
N ARG A 9 10.82 4.20 3.90
CA ARG A 9 11.05 4.43 2.46
C ARG A 9 12.43 3.94 2.01
N TRP A 10 13.47 4.17 2.82
CA TRP A 10 14.82 3.76 2.48
C TRP A 10 14.95 2.23 2.39
N GLN A 11 14.39 1.52 3.37
CA GLN A 11 14.39 0.05 3.37
C GLN A 11 13.64 -0.51 2.15
N MET A 12 12.53 0.12 1.77
CA MET A 12 11.78 -0.29 0.59
C MET A 12 12.55 -0.03 -0.70
N TYR A 13 13.25 1.10 -0.82
CA TYR A 13 14.12 1.35 -1.96
C TYR A 13 15.16 0.25 -2.14
N LYS A 14 15.80 -0.16 -1.05
CA LYS A 14 16.79 -1.24 -1.08
C LYS A 14 16.16 -2.55 -1.52
N ARG A 15 14.98 -2.86 -1.04
CA ARG A 15 14.28 -4.09 -1.40
C ARG A 15 13.83 -4.09 -2.85
N LEU A 16 13.30 -2.97 -3.32
CA LEU A 16 12.87 -2.81 -4.70
C LEU A 16 14.05 -2.90 -5.67
N GLU A 17 15.18 -2.29 -5.33
CA GLU A 17 16.42 -2.37 -6.09
C GLU A 17 16.86 -3.83 -6.27
N THR A 18 16.84 -4.62 -5.20
CA THR A 18 17.16 -6.05 -5.24
C THR A 18 16.18 -6.82 -6.11
N CYS A 19 14.88 -6.55 -6.01
CA CYS A 19 13.86 -7.21 -6.81
C CYS A 19 13.98 -6.87 -8.30
N ILE A 20 14.27 -5.62 -8.63
CA ILE A 20 14.50 -5.19 -10.03
C ILE A 20 15.71 -5.91 -10.61
N SER A 21 16.79 -6.00 -9.83
CA SER A 21 17.99 -6.74 -10.25
C SER A 21 17.66 -8.22 -10.54
N ARG A 22 16.90 -8.87 -9.66
CA ARG A 22 16.48 -10.27 -9.85
C ARG A 22 15.56 -10.43 -11.07
N TYR A 23 14.66 -9.49 -11.28
CA TYR A 23 13.79 -9.47 -12.46
C TYR A 23 14.61 -9.36 -13.74
N THR A 24 15.57 -8.45 -13.78
CA THR A 24 16.47 -8.26 -14.93
C THR A 24 17.31 -9.51 -15.22
N GLN A 25 17.68 -10.27 -14.18
CA GLN A 25 18.42 -11.52 -14.28
C GLN A 25 17.51 -12.73 -14.56
N HIS A 26 16.24 -12.52 -14.85
CA HIS A 26 15.23 -13.57 -15.07
C HIS A 26 15.02 -14.53 -13.88
N LYS A 27 15.35 -14.07 -12.67
CA LYS A 27 15.10 -14.83 -11.43
C LYS A 27 13.70 -14.60 -10.87
N LEU A 28 13.05 -13.52 -11.30
CA LEU A 28 11.63 -13.24 -11.05
C LEU A 28 10.94 -13.12 -12.40
N GLN A 29 9.76 -13.70 -12.52
CA GLN A 29 8.95 -13.60 -13.74
C GLN A 29 8.14 -12.30 -13.76
N THR A 30 7.68 -11.87 -12.60
CA THR A 30 6.86 -10.66 -12.45
C THR A 30 7.30 -9.87 -11.23
N LEU A 31 7.03 -8.59 -11.28
CA LEU A 31 7.28 -7.67 -10.18
C LEU A 31 6.23 -6.56 -10.27
N THR A 32 5.47 -6.37 -9.21
CA THR A 32 4.38 -5.40 -9.19
C THR A 32 4.47 -4.53 -7.96
N VAL A 33 4.12 -3.26 -8.09
CA VAL A 33 4.02 -2.33 -6.97
C VAL A 33 2.59 -1.80 -6.85
N ALA A 34 2.18 -1.47 -5.63
CA ALA A 34 0.91 -0.80 -5.38
C ALA A 34 1.16 0.36 -4.43
N MET A 35 0.72 1.54 -4.83
CA MET A 35 0.74 2.74 -3.97
C MET A 35 -0.64 2.94 -3.39
N GLY A 36 -0.74 3.06 -2.07
CA GLY A 36 -2.01 3.26 -1.39
C GLY A 36 -1.99 4.49 -0.48
N ASP A 37 -3.17 5.06 -0.29
CA ASP A 37 -3.37 6.24 0.55
C ASP A 37 -4.68 6.10 1.29
N ILE A 38 -4.69 6.44 2.58
CA ILE A 38 -5.89 6.38 3.41
C ILE A 38 -6.82 7.52 3.01
N ASP A 39 -8.05 7.18 2.64
CA ASP A 39 -9.04 8.17 2.22
C ASP A 39 -9.45 9.05 3.40
N PHE A 40 -9.45 10.36 3.18
CA PHE A 40 -9.88 11.36 4.17
C PHE A 40 -9.15 11.27 5.52
N PHE A 41 -7.86 10.93 5.50
CA PHE A 41 -7.08 10.79 6.72
C PHE A 41 -7.00 12.10 7.51
N LYS A 42 -6.90 13.24 6.82
CA LYS A 42 -6.94 14.56 7.48
C LYS A 42 -8.23 14.76 8.27
N HIS A 43 -9.37 14.28 7.73
CA HIS A 43 -10.66 14.35 8.42
C HIS A 43 -10.64 13.53 9.72
N VAL A 44 -10.00 12.37 9.72
CA VAL A 44 -9.82 11.55 10.94
C VAL A 44 -9.05 12.35 11.99
N ASN A 45 -7.92 12.95 11.62
CA ASN A 45 -7.12 13.76 12.54
C ASN A 45 -7.90 14.98 13.07
N ASP A 46 -8.60 15.67 12.17
CA ASP A 46 -9.37 16.87 12.55
C ASP A 46 -10.55 16.54 13.46
N THR A 47 -11.17 15.37 13.27
CA THR A 47 -12.36 14.96 14.03
C THR A 47 -12.01 14.28 15.35
N TYR A 48 -11.02 13.40 15.37
CA TYR A 48 -10.69 12.54 16.51
C TYR A 48 -9.35 12.84 17.15
N GLY A 49 -8.51 13.67 16.53
CA GLY A 49 -7.17 14.01 16.97
C GLY A 49 -6.07 13.15 16.35
N HIS A 50 -4.82 13.60 16.46
CA HIS A 50 -3.66 12.94 15.88
C HIS A 50 -3.39 11.55 16.47
N ASP A 51 -3.70 11.36 17.77
CA ASP A 51 -3.54 10.05 18.41
C ASP A 51 -4.48 9.01 17.78
N ALA A 52 -5.68 9.43 17.41
CA ALA A 52 -6.64 8.56 16.68
C ALA A 52 -6.10 8.22 15.28
N GLY A 53 -5.55 9.21 14.58
CA GLY A 53 -4.87 8.98 13.30
C GLY A 53 -3.73 7.99 13.42
N ASP A 54 -2.91 8.10 14.46
CA ASP A 54 -1.84 7.14 14.75
C ASP A 54 -2.38 5.73 14.97
N GLU A 55 -3.52 5.59 15.67
CA GLU A 55 -4.13 4.29 15.90
C GLU A 55 -4.70 3.69 14.60
N VAL A 56 -5.24 4.52 13.71
CA VAL A 56 -5.62 4.09 12.35
C VAL A 56 -4.41 3.53 11.62
N LEU A 57 -3.29 4.26 11.62
CA LEU A 57 -2.06 3.81 10.98
C LEU A 57 -1.56 2.49 11.57
N ARG A 58 -1.57 2.33 12.88
CA ARG A 58 -1.14 1.09 13.54
C ARG A 58 -2.05 -0.09 13.20
N THR A 59 -3.35 0.11 13.22
CA THR A 59 -4.34 -0.94 12.95
C THR A 59 -4.22 -1.44 11.51
N LEU A 60 -4.17 -0.52 10.54
CA LEU A 60 -3.99 -0.90 9.14
C LEU A 60 -2.64 -1.56 8.90
N SER A 61 -1.59 -1.10 9.57
CA SER A 61 -0.26 -1.69 9.41
C SER A 61 -0.19 -3.13 9.92
N ARG A 62 -0.90 -3.45 11.00
CA ARG A 62 -1.02 -4.84 11.47
C ARG A 62 -1.72 -5.70 10.42
N LEU A 63 -2.79 -5.20 9.81
CA LEU A 63 -3.50 -5.86 8.73
C LEU A 63 -2.58 -6.10 7.52
N PHE A 64 -1.84 -5.08 7.10
CA PHE A 64 -0.92 -5.19 5.97
C PHE A 64 0.18 -6.23 6.21
N ARG A 65 0.76 -6.27 7.39
CA ARG A 65 1.77 -7.28 7.74
C ARG A 65 1.21 -8.69 7.63
N THR A 66 0.01 -8.89 8.12
CA THR A 66 -0.64 -10.22 8.08
C THR A 66 -0.88 -10.66 6.63
N ILE A 67 -1.42 -9.77 5.81
CA ILE A 67 -1.75 -10.07 4.41
C ILE A 67 -0.50 -10.28 3.57
N MET A 68 0.54 -9.48 3.81
CA MET A 68 1.77 -9.52 3.03
C MET A 68 2.79 -10.59 3.49
N ASP A 69 2.52 -11.28 4.60
CA ASP A 69 3.43 -12.30 5.09
C ASP A 69 3.70 -13.36 4.03
N LYS A 70 5.00 -13.58 3.73
CA LYS A 70 5.50 -14.52 2.72
C LYS A 70 5.03 -14.23 1.29
N LYS A 71 4.38 -13.08 1.04
CA LYS A 71 3.89 -12.70 -0.29
C LYS A 71 4.64 -11.54 -0.88
N GLY A 72 5.20 -10.68 -0.05
CA GLY A 72 5.93 -9.51 -0.51
C GLY A 72 6.27 -8.58 0.64
N TYR A 73 6.37 -7.30 0.32
CA TYR A 73 6.83 -6.29 1.27
C TYR A 73 5.89 -5.11 1.29
N VAL A 74 5.82 -4.44 2.43
CA VAL A 74 5.05 -3.21 2.58
C VAL A 74 5.84 -2.21 3.42
N CYS A 75 5.80 -0.95 3.02
CA CYS A 75 6.43 0.14 3.76
C CYS A 75 5.44 1.28 3.99
N ARG A 76 5.73 2.08 5.01
CA ARG A 76 5.12 3.39 5.15
C ARG A 76 5.91 4.34 4.26
N TRP A 77 5.29 4.76 3.13
CA TRP A 77 5.94 5.58 2.13
C TRP A 77 5.93 7.07 2.49
N GLY A 78 4.83 7.53 3.05
CA GLY A 78 4.63 8.89 3.54
C GLY A 78 3.78 8.89 4.79
N GLY A 79 3.16 10.02 5.14
CA GLY A 79 2.32 10.15 6.34
C GLY A 79 1.22 9.10 6.41
N GLU A 80 0.35 9.10 5.42
CA GLU A 80 -0.75 8.12 5.27
C GLU A 80 -0.63 7.30 3.98
N GLU A 81 0.56 7.28 3.38
CA GLU A 81 0.83 6.55 2.15
C GLU A 81 1.64 5.29 2.41
N PHE A 82 1.31 4.22 1.69
CA PHE A 82 1.94 2.91 1.81
C PHE A 82 2.30 2.38 0.42
N LEU A 83 3.49 1.79 0.32
CA LEU A 83 3.93 1.13 -0.92
C LEU A 83 4.07 -0.36 -0.66
N PHE A 84 3.43 -1.15 -1.52
CA PHE A 84 3.45 -2.61 -1.51
C PHE A 84 4.29 -3.11 -2.66
N LEU A 85 5.02 -4.18 -2.45
CA LEU A 85 5.88 -4.80 -3.44
C LEU A 85 5.56 -6.29 -3.52
N PHE A 86 5.20 -6.75 -4.71
CA PHE A 86 4.82 -8.15 -4.99
C PHE A 86 5.84 -8.77 -5.94
N PRO A 87 6.89 -9.43 -5.42
CA PRO A 87 7.83 -10.15 -6.27
C PRO A 87 7.25 -11.52 -6.66
N ASP A 88 7.31 -11.84 -7.95
CA ASP A 88 6.94 -13.13 -8.51
C ASP A 88 5.48 -13.55 -8.28
N MET A 89 4.60 -12.59 -8.22
CA MET A 89 3.14 -12.81 -8.12
C MET A 89 2.50 -12.33 -9.43
N ASP A 90 1.74 -13.18 -10.11
CA ASP A 90 1.08 -12.78 -11.35
C ASP A 90 -0.04 -11.76 -11.09
N MET A 91 -0.48 -11.08 -12.16
CA MET A 91 -1.46 -10.00 -12.00
C MET A 91 -2.81 -10.51 -11.49
N ASP A 92 -3.23 -11.71 -11.84
CA ASP A 92 -4.49 -12.28 -11.33
C ASP A 92 -4.42 -12.48 -9.82
N GLU A 93 -3.29 -12.97 -9.31
CA GLU A 93 -3.05 -13.11 -7.86
C GLU A 93 -3.00 -11.75 -7.17
N VAL A 94 -2.33 -10.76 -7.77
CA VAL A 94 -2.26 -9.40 -7.23
C VAL A 94 -3.65 -8.79 -7.15
N GLN A 95 -4.46 -8.93 -8.21
CA GLN A 95 -5.82 -8.39 -8.24
C GLN A 95 -6.70 -9.03 -7.16
N LEU A 96 -6.60 -10.34 -6.97
CA LEU A 96 -7.35 -11.04 -5.93
C LEU A 96 -6.92 -10.54 -4.54
N LEU A 97 -5.62 -10.45 -4.29
CA LEU A 97 -5.09 -9.98 -3.02
C LEU A 97 -5.51 -8.53 -2.74
N MET A 98 -5.44 -7.66 -3.74
CA MET A 98 -5.83 -6.26 -3.58
C MET A 98 -7.33 -6.10 -3.35
N SER A 99 -8.15 -6.92 -3.99
CA SER A 99 -9.60 -6.94 -3.77
C SER A 99 -9.93 -7.36 -2.33
N ASP A 100 -9.29 -8.43 -1.85
CA ASP A 100 -9.46 -8.90 -0.48
C ASP A 100 -8.96 -7.86 0.54
N LEU A 101 -7.82 -7.24 0.27
CA LEU A 101 -7.26 -6.19 1.12
C LEU A 101 -8.22 -4.99 1.22
N LEU A 102 -8.78 -4.56 0.11
CA LEU A 102 -9.72 -3.44 0.09
C LEU A 102 -10.96 -3.75 0.93
N ASP A 103 -11.50 -4.97 0.81
CA ASP A 103 -12.64 -5.43 1.63
C ASP A 103 -12.26 -5.53 3.11
N ASP A 104 -11.10 -6.06 3.42
CA ASP A 104 -10.63 -6.18 4.81
C ASP A 104 -10.49 -4.81 5.46
N ILE A 105 -9.97 -3.82 4.74
CA ILE A 105 -9.88 -2.44 5.24
C ILE A 105 -11.28 -1.89 5.54
N ARG A 106 -12.23 -2.07 4.62
CA ARG A 106 -13.62 -1.62 4.78
C ARG A 106 -14.29 -2.22 6.02
N HIS A 107 -13.94 -3.46 6.37
CA HIS A 107 -14.57 -4.22 7.45
C HIS A 107 -13.74 -4.27 8.73
N THR A 108 -12.65 -3.51 8.82
CA THR A 108 -11.78 -3.46 10.00
C THR A 108 -11.98 -2.12 10.70
N PRO A 109 -12.89 -2.04 11.69
CA PRO A 109 -13.04 -0.81 12.44
C PRO A 109 -11.81 -0.57 13.32
N VAL A 110 -11.45 0.68 13.48
CA VAL A 110 -10.37 1.11 14.38
C VAL A 110 -10.99 1.60 15.67
N LEU A 111 -10.71 0.91 16.78
CA LEU A 111 -11.21 1.30 18.09
C LEU A 111 -10.29 2.35 18.70
N TYR A 112 -10.85 3.51 19.01
CA TYR A 112 -10.15 4.58 19.71
C TYR A 112 -11.06 5.25 20.72
N GLU A 113 -10.71 5.20 22.00
CA GLU A 113 -11.46 5.83 23.11
C GLU A 113 -12.98 5.53 23.04
N ARG A 114 -13.35 4.26 22.91
CA ARG A 114 -14.74 3.77 22.83
C ARG A 114 -15.47 4.18 21.54
N LYS A 115 -14.77 4.77 20.56
CA LYS A 115 -15.31 5.11 19.25
C LYS A 115 -14.78 4.13 18.21
N LEU A 116 -15.62 3.77 17.24
CA LEU A 116 -15.21 2.98 16.09
C LEU A 116 -15.02 3.92 14.91
N ILE A 117 -13.80 3.95 14.37
CA ILE A 117 -13.44 4.75 13.21
C ILE A 117 -13.35 3.83 12.00
N HIS A 118 -14.09 4.14 10.95
CA HIS A 118 -14.05 3.42 9.69
C HIS A 118 -13.30 4.26 8.66
N VAL A 119 -12.37 3.61 7.95
CA VAL A 119 -11.65 4.24 6.85
C VAL A 119 -11.70 3.35 5.62
N THR A 120 -11.47 3.94 4.46
CA THR A 120 -11.23 3.25 3.21
C THR A 120 -9.88 3.67 2.67
N MET A 121 -9.41 2.97 1.65
CA MET A 121 -8.17 3.33 0.97
C MET A 121 -8.38 3.32 -0.54
N THR A 122 -7.52 4.05 -1.22
CA THR A 122 -7.42 4.06 -2.68
C THR A 122 -6.02 3.58 -3.05
N PHE A 123 -5.92 2.79 -4.10
CA PHE A 123 -4.66 2.21 -4.55
C PHE A 123 -4.46 2.40 -6.06
N GLY A 124 -3.21 2.54 -6.46
CA GLY A 124 -2.80 2.41 -7.85
C GLY A 124 -1.78 1.28 -7.98
N VAL A 125 -1.96 0.40 -8.94
CA VAL A 125 -1.14 -0.80 -9.15
C VAL A 125 -0.45 -0.73 -10.50
N GLU A 126 0.87 -0.98 -10.52
CA GLU A 126 1.65 -1.02 -11.76
C GLU A 126 2.59 -2.22 -11.75
N GLU A 127 2.56 -2.98 -12.84
CA GLU A 127 3.49 -4.07 -13.06
C GLU A 127 4.79 -3.52 -13.68
N PHE A 128 5.94 -3.92 -13.11
CA PHE A 128 7.24 -3.53 -13.62
C PHE A 128 7.50 -4.20 -14.97
N GLY A 129 7.91 -3.43 -15.96
CA GLY A 129 8.25 -3.90 -17.29
C GLY A 129 9.59 -3.36 -17.77
N ARG A 130 10.03 -3.79 -18.94
CA ARG A 130 11.36 -3.44 -19.49
C ARG A 130 11.59 -1.94 -19.64
N ASN A 131 10.52 -1.18 -19.87
CA ASN A 131 10.61 0.28 -20.07
C ASN A 131 10.53 1.07 -18.76
N HIS A 132 10.36 0.38 -17.64
CA HIS A 132 10.32 1.02 -16.35
C HIS A 132 11.71 1.15 -15.72
N THR A 133 11.90 2.25 -14.99
CA THR A 133 12.92 2.37 -13.95
C THR A 133 12.23 2.21 -12.61
N MET A 134 13.00 2.16 -11.53
CA MET A 134 12.45 2.16 -10.16
C MET A 134 11.56 3.39 -9.95
N GLU A 135 12.02 4.56 -10.37
CA GLU A 135 11.27 5.82 -10.24
C GLU A 135 10.01 5.81 -11.08
N SER A 136 10.07 5.35 -12.32
CA SER A 136 8.93 5.41 -13.23
C SER A 136 7.82 4.42 -12.85
N VAL A 137 8.13 3.25 -12.32
CA VAL A 137 7.10 2.30 -11.87
C VAL A 137 6.35 2.86 -10.66
N ILE A 138 7.06 3.51 -9.75
CA ILE A 138 6.44 4.17 -8.59
C ILE A 138 5.58 5.36 -9.05
N GLN A 139 6.09 6.16 -9.97
CA GLN A 139 5.33 7.30 -10.53
C GLN A 139 4.04 6.85 -11.20
N GLU A 140 4.09 5.75 -11.95
CA GLU A 140 2.91 5.24 -12.64
C GLU A 140 1.87 4.69 -11.64
N ALA A 141 2.32 3.99 -10.60
CA ALA A 141 1.43 3.56 -9.52
C ALA A 141 0.79 4.78 -8.82
N ASP A 142 1.57 5.82 -8.58
CA ASP A 142 1.08 7.06 -7.96
C ASP A 142 0.08 7.79 -8.87
N ARG A 143 0.32 7.82 -10.18
CA ARG A 143 -0.62 8.38 -11.15
C ARG A 143 -1.97 7.66 -11.11
N LYS A 144 -1.96 6.34 -11.04
CA LYS A 144 -3.16 5.52 -10.93
C LYS A 144 -3.89 5.74 -9.59
N LEU A 145 -3.14 5.89 -8.51
CA LEU A 145 -3.70 6.28 -7.21
C LEU A 145 -4.46 7.61 -7.32
N TYR A 146 -3.86 8.60 -7.96
CA TYR A 146 -4.51 9.90 -8.19
C TYR A 146 -5.81 9.73 -8.99
N LEU A 147 -5.78 8.93 -10.06
CA LEU A 147 -6.99 8.63 -10.85
C LEU A 147 -8.08 7.99 -9.98
N GLY A 148 -7.71 7.09 -9.08
CA GLY A 148 -8.65 6.47 -8.15
C GLY A 148 -9.29 7.48 -7.21
N LYS A 149 -8.50 8.43 -6.70
CA LYS A 149 -9.00 9.52 -5.86
C LYS A 149 -9.98 10.41 -6.61
N GLU A 150 -9.67 10.76 -7.86
CA GLU A 150 -10.54 11.56 -8.73
C GLU A 150 -11.82 10.82 -9.11
N SER A 151 -11.79 9.50 -9.14
CA SER A 151 -12.93 8.65 -9.52
C SER A 151 -13.87 8.31 -8.35
N GLY A 152 -13.61 8.83 -7.16
CA GLY A 152 -14.48 8.63 -6.00
C GLY A 152 -13.86 7.87 -4.83
N ARG A 153 -12.57 7.59 -4.88
CA ARG A 153 -11.83 6.89 -3.80
C ARG A 153 -12.33 5.47 -3.56
N ASN A 154 -11.84 4.82 -2.50
CA ASN A 154 -12.28 3.50 -2.05
C ASN A 154 -12.25 2.47 -3.19
N ARG A 155 -11.12 2.35 -3.85
CA ARG A 155 -10.94 1.48 -5.03
C ARG A 155 -9.48 1.22 -5.34
N VAL A 156 -9.28 0.27 -6.24
CA VAL A 156 -7.96 -0.04 -6.82
C VAL A 156 -8.02 0.28 -8.32
N ILE A 157 -7.03 1.00 -8.82
CA ILE A 157 -6.83 1.24 -10.26
C ILE A 157 -5.64 0.38 -10.72
N TYR A 158 -5.87 -0.45 -11.69
CA TYR A 158 -4.84 -1.34 -12.26
C TYR A 158 -4.18 -0.82 -13.53
#